data_546541f9f6eb1eb1e4065480e8abc131
#
_entry.id   546541f9f6eb1eb1e4065480e8abc131
#
_cell.length_a   1.000
_cell.length_b   1.000
_cell.length_c   1.000
_cell.angle_alpha   90.00
_cell.angle_beta   90.00
_cell.angle_gamma   90.00
#
_symmetry.space_group_name_H-M   'P 1'
#
loop_
_entity.id
_entity.type
_entity.pdbx_description
1 polymer ?
#
loop_
_entity_poly.entity_id
_entity_poly.type
_entity_poly.pdbx_seq_one_letter_code
_entity_poly.pdbx_strand_id
1 'polypeptide(L)'
;EKKYLCDFASNYFQKKITIEDIVWDFSGVRALYENKTVEARNASRDYTFEVEEKEGSVLLTIYGGKITTHRKLAEKAVSKITSLLKLNRKEWTSRQHLPGGDFKLEDTEKIIRGLLEKYKFLNKRWAERLFKTFGSEVENVLGRAKAKPDLGRKFGYDLTEREVLWYINQEHVRCVEDLIWRRSKLGLRLTSKQ
;
A
#
# COMPACT_ATOMS: atom_id res chain seq x y z
N GLU A 1 -21.08 11.08 -7.26
CA GLU A 1 -20.14 10.69 -6.20
C GLU A 1 -19.22 11.85 -5.82
N LYS A 2 -18.50 12.51 -6.76
CA LYS A 2 -17.60 13.65 -6.47
C LYS A 2 -18.29 14.74 -5.66
N LYS A 3 -19.46 15.22 -6.13
CA LYS A 3 -20.24 16.23 -5.41
C LYS A 3 -20.60 15.78 -3.99
N TYR A 4 -21.08 14.55 -3.84
CA TYR A 4 -21.38 13.97 -2.53
C TYR A 4 -20.18 13.99 -1.58
N LEU A 5 -19.00 13.62 -2.07
CA LEU A 5 -17.77 13.63 -1.25
C LEU A 5 -17.35 15.05 -0.87
N CYS A 6 -17.47 16.02 -1.79
CA CYS A 6 -17.19 17.42 -1.49
C CYS A 6 -18.17 17.98 -0.44
N ASP A 7 -19.47 17.73 -0.61
CA ASP A 7 -20.51 18.17 0.32
C ASP A 7 -20.29 17.55 1.71
N PHE A 8 -20.00 16.24 1.77
CA PHE A 8 -19.72 15.55 3.02
C PHE A 8 -18.46 16.11 3.71
N ALA A 9 -17.35 16.26 2.99
CA ALA A 9 -16.12 16.80 3.53
C ALA A 9 -16.28 18.25 4.03
N SER A 10 -17.07 19.06 3.34
CA SER A 10 -17.33 20.46 3.70
C SER A 10 -17.99 20.63 5.08
N ASN A 11 -18.60 19.58 5.63
CA ASN A 11 -19.13 19.60 7.01
C ASN A 11 -18.04 19.62 8.09
N TYR A 12 -16.81 19.28 7.75
CA TYR A 12 -15.68 19.15 8.68
C TYR A 12 -14.61 20.23 8.50
N PHE A 13 -14.71 21.05 7.44
CA PHE A 13 -13.74 22.10 7.14
C PHE A 13 -14.39 23.48 7.16
N GLN A 14 -13.65 24.49 7.59
CA GLN A 14 -14.12 25.87 7.61
C GLN A 14 -14.41 26.39 6.20
N LYS A 15 -13.55 26.05 5.23
CA LYS A 15 -13.74 26.37 3.81
C LYS A 15 -14.52 25.23 3.15
N LYS A 16 -15.59 25.60 2.42
CA LYS A 16 -16.29 24.64 1.58
C LYS A 16 -15.37 24.10 0.49
N ILE A 17 -15.44 22.79 0.28
CA ILE A 17 -14.71 22.08 -0.77
C ILE A 17 -15.65 21.93 -1.96
N THR A 18 -15.18 22.33 -3.14
CA THR A 18 -15.94 22.27 -4.39
C THR A 18 -15.35 21.26 -5.36
N ILE A 19 -16.03 20.99 -6.47
CA ILE A 19 -15.55 20.06 -7.50
C ILE A 19 -14.24 20.58 -8.12
N GLU A 20 -14.09 21.90 -8.23
CA GLU A 20 -12.92 22.58 -8.78
C GLU A 20 -11.67 22.42 -7.88
N ASP A 21 -11.85 22.14 -6.60
CA ASP A 21 -10.75 21.86 -5.66
C ASP A 21 -10.19 20.42 -5.83
N ILE A 22 -10.84 19.56 -6.63
CA ILE A 22 -10.39 18.17 -6.83
C ILE A 22 -9.19 18.15 -7.77
N VAL A 23 -8.05 17.72 -7.26
CA VAL A 23 -6.80 17.59 -8.03
C VAL A 23 -6.71 16.23 -8.72
N TRP A 24 -7.20 15.18 -8.08
CA TRP A 24 -7.17 13.81 -8.60
C TRP A 24 -8.23 12.96 -7.92
N ASP A 25 -8.77 12.00 -8.64
CA ASP A 25 -9.74 11.05 -8.13
C ASP A 25 -9.52 9.65 -8.69
N PHE A 26 -10.07 8.67 -8.01
CA PHE A 26 -10.15 7.30 -8.49
C PHE A 26 -11.42 6.64 -7.98
N SER A 27 -11.86 5.62 -8.67
CA SER A 27 -12.95 4.75 -8.24
C SER A 27 -12.53 3.29 -8.36
N GLY A 28 -13.23 2.43 -7.62
CA GLY A 28 -13.00 1.00 -7.66
C GLY A 28 -14.30 0.24 -7.42
N VAL A 29 -14.34 -0.99 -7.93
CA VAL A 29 -15.46 -1.91 -7.74
C VAL A 29 -15.03 -2.99 -6.75
N ARG A 30 -15.91 -3.33 -5.81
CA ARG A 30 -15.72 -4.46 -4.90
C ARG A 30 -16.44 -5.68 -5.46
N ALA A 31 -15.72 -6.79 -5.56
CA ALA A 31 -16.34 -8.09 -5.78
C ALA A 31 -16.96 -8.57 -4.46
N LEU A 32 -18.26 -8.49 -4.35
CA LEU A 32 -19.01 -9.02 -3.21
C LEU A 32 -19.52 -10.42 -3.55
N TYR A 33 -19.50 -11.30 -2.56
CA TYR A 33 -20.14 -12.61 -2.71
C TYR A 33 -21.66 -12.45 -2.59
N GLU A 34 -22.38 -12.74 -3.65
CA GLU A 34 -23.83 -12.67 -3.69
C GLU A 34 -24.42 -14.02 -3.29
N ASN A 35 -24.98 -14.08 -2.08
CA ASN A 35 -25.93 -15.12 -1.76
C ASN A 35 -27.26 -14.76 -2.42
N LYS A 36 -27.81 -15.64 -3.25
CA LYS A 36 -29.05 -15.47 -4.04
C LYS A 36 -30.29 -14.94 -3.28
N THR A 37 -30.19 -14.81 -1.96
CA THR A 37 -31.27 -14.41 -1.05
C THR A 37 -31.15 -13.00 -0.47
N VAL A 38 -30.09 -12.26 -0.76
CA VAL A 38 -29.83 -10.96 -0.12
C VAL A 38 -29.67 -9.87 -1.18
N GLU A 39 -30.41 -8.76 -1.05
CA GLU A 39 -30.21 -7.58 -1.89
C GLU A 39 -28.73 -7.10 -1.83
N ALA A 40 -28.18 -6.64 -2.96
CA ALA A 40 -26.79 -6.21 -3.10
C ALA A 40 -26.34 -5.19 -2.05
N ARG A 41 -27.27 -4.38 -1.49
CA ARG A 41 -27.00 -3.43 -0.41
C ARG A 41 -26.66 -4.10 0.92
N ASN A 42 -27.15 -5.31 1.14
CA ASN A 42 -27.00 -6.09 2.37
C ASN A 42 -25.97 -7.21 2.22
N ALA A 43 -25.32 -7.34 1.05
CA ALA A 43 -24.30 -8.33 0.82
C ALA A 43 -23.13 -8.16 1.80
N SER A 44 -22.69 -9.26 2.40
CA SER A 44 -21.56 -9.25 3.34
C SER A 44 -20.29 -8.74 2.63
N ARG A 45 -19.57 -7.84 3.31
CA ARG A 45 -18.24 -7.38 2.87
C ARG A 45 -17.12 -8.30 3.37
N ASP A 46 -17.46 -9.39 4.05
CA ASP A 46 -16.49 -10.37 4.52
C ASP A 46 -16.20 -11.40 3.42
N TYR A 47 -15.12 -12.12 3.59
CA TYR A 47 -14.71 -13.16 2.67
C TYR A 47 -15.44 -14.47 2.94
N THR A 48 -15.67 -15.23 1.88
CA THR A 48 -16.21 -16.57 1.91
C THR A 48 -15.25 -17.55 1.24
N PHE A 49 -15.15 -18.75 1.81
CA PHE A 49 -14.36 -19.84 1.24
C PHE A 49 -15.28 -20.91 0.69
N GLU A 50 -15.06 -21.31 -0.54
CA GLU A 50 -15.67 -22.49 -1.13
C GLU A 50 -14.58 -23.52 -1.42
N VAL A 51 -14.87 -24.77 -1.08
CA VAL A 51 -13.98 -25.92 -1.33
C VAL A 51 -14.73 -26.88 -2.23
N GLU A 52 -14.16 -27.14 -3.39
CA GLU A 52 -14.67 -28.12 -4.34
C GLU A 52 -13.66 -29.26 -4.46
N GLU A 53 -14.14 -30.49 -4.43
CA GLU A 53 -13.33 -31.69 -4.64
C GLU A 53 -13.82 -32.42 -5.88
N LYS A 54 -12.91 -32.59 -6.85
CA LYS A 54 -13.23 -33.32 -8.08
C LYS A 54 -12.03 -34.17 -8.49
N GLU A 55 -12.29 -35.49 -8.72
CA GLU A 55 -11.29 -36.42 -9.22
C GLU A 55 -9.97 -36.45 -8.42
N GLY A 56 -10.07 -36.30 -7.09
CA GLY A 56 -8.91 -36.27 -6.19
C GLY A 56 -8.14 -34.93 -6.16
N SER A 57 -8.61 -33.94 -6.89
CA SER A 57 -8.08 -32.57 -6.85
C SER A 57 -9.00 -31.67 -6.03
N VAL A 58 -8.40 -30.75 -5.27
CA VAL A 58 -9.13 -29.81 -4.41
C VAL A 58 -8.91 -28.39 -4.89
N LEU A 59 -10.01 -27.66 -5.10
CA LEU A 59 -10.02 -26.24 -5.39
C LEU A 59 -10.53 -25.45 -4.19
N LEU A 60 -9.74 -24.53 -3.68
CA LEU A 60 -10.15 -23.55 -2.69
C LEU A 60 -10.36 -22.20 -3.36
N THR A 61 -11.62 -21.77 -3.44
CA THR A 61 -11.99 -20.46 -3.98
C THR A 61 -12.26 -19.47 -2.85
N ILE A 62 -11.75 -18.25 -3.00
CA ILE A 62 -11.92 -17.17 -2.03
C ILE A 62 -12.71 -16.05 -2.69
N TYR A 63 -13.84 -15.69 -2.13
CA TYR A 63 -14.68 -14.59 -2.61
C TYR A 63 -14.67 -13.41 -1.66
N GLY A 64 -14.57 -12.18 -2.18
CA GLY A 64 -14.68 -10.96 -1.40
C GLY A 64 -13.45 -10.67 -0.53
N GLY A 65 -13.71 -9.99 0.59
CA GLY A 65 -12.69 -9.60 1.56
C GLY A 65 -12.35 -8.11 1.53
N LYS A 66 -11.67 -7.68 2.59
CA LYS A 66 -11.23 -6.30 2.80
C LYS A 66 -9.71 -6.25 2.93
N ILE A 67 -9.10 -5.17 2.45
CA ILE A 67 -7.66 -4.96 2.65
C ILE A 67 -7.27 -5.00 4.14
N THR A 68 -8.14 -4.49 5.01
CA THR A 68 -7.90 -4.47 6.46
C THR A 68 -7.92 -5.86 7.12
N THR A 69 -8.52 -6.87 6.47
CA THR A 69 -8.61 -8.25 6.98
C THR A 69 -7.71 -9.22 6.23
N HIS A 70 -6.88 -8.75 5.30
CA HIS A 70 -6.07 -9.59 4.40
C HIS A 70 -5.21 -10.62 5.14
N ARG A 71 -4.55 -10.22 6.25
CA ARG A 71 -3.72 -11.13 7.04
C ARG A 71 -4.53 -12.30 7.62
N LYS A 72 -5.68 -12.00 8.25
CA LYS A 72 -6.58 -13.02 8.80
C LYS A 72 -7.17 -13.92 7.74
N LEU A 73 -7.51 -13.34 6.57
CA LEU A 73 -7.97 -14.08 5.41
C LEU A 73 -6.89 -15.07 4.95
N ALA A 74 -5.65 -14.58 4.80
CA ALA A 74 -4.52 -15.42 4.39
C ALA A 74 -4.25 -16.57 5.39
N GLU A 75 -4.24 -16.28 6.70
CA GLU A 75 -4.10 -17.32 7.74
C GLU A 75 -5.17 -18.40 7.61
N LYS A 76 -6.44 -18.00 7.48
CA LYS A 76 -7.56 -18.94 7.34
C LYS A 76 -7.47 -19.76 6.04
N ALA A 77 -7.08 -19.13 4.93
CA ALA A 77 -6.87 -19.82 3.66
C ALA A 77 -5.78 -20.88 3.80
N VAL A 78 -4.63 -20.51 4.35
CA VAL A 78 -3.51 -21.44 4.60
C VAL A 78 -3.92 -22.55 5.56
N SER A 79 -4.66 -22.23 6.63
CA SER A 79 -5.16 -23.27 7.57
C SER A 79 -6.08 -24.28 6.89
N LYS A 80 -6.95 -23.83 5.97
CA LYS A 80 -7.79 -24.75 5.18
C LYS A 80 -6.95 -25.63 4.25
N ILE A 81 -6.00 -25.03 3.52
CA ILE A 81 -5.10 -25.77 2.62
C ILE A 81 -4.28 -26.80 3.40
N THR A 82 -3.69 -26.41 4.52
CA THR A 82 -2.86 -27.32 5.32
C THR A 82 -3.69 -28.47 5.92
N SER A 83 -4.96 -28.20 6.30
CA SER A 83 -5.89 -29.24 6.75
C SER A 83 -6.18 -30.25 5.63
N LEU A 84 -6.47 -29.78 4.42
CA LEU A 84 -6.72 -30.61 3.24
C LEU A 84 -5.50 -31.47 2.87
N LEU A 85 -4.31 -30.89 2.99
CA LEU A 85 -3.03 -31.59 2.73
C LEU A 85 -2.53 -32.40 3.94
N LYS A 86 -3.28 -32.47 5.04
CA LYS A 86 -2.90 -33.16 6.30
C LYS A 86 -1.54 -32.68 6.85
N LEU A 87 -1.23 -31.40 6.67
CA LEU A 87 0.00 -30.75 7.18
C LEU A 87 -0.28 -30.10 8.54
N ASN A 88 0.62 -30.27 9.48
CA ASN A 88 0.54 -29.60 10.78
C ASN A 88 1.35 -28.30 10.74
N ARG A 89 0.68 -27.15 10.55
CA ARG A 89 1.28 -25.82 10.51
C ARG A 89 0.57 -24.89 11.49
N LYS A 90 1.32 -24.11 12.24
CA LYS A 90 0.78 -23.10 13.18
C LYS A 90 0.73 -21.73 12.51
N GLU A 91 -0.26 -20.94 12.89
CA GLU A 91 -0.34 -19.52 12.52
C GLU A 91 0.83 -18.74 13.14
N TRP A 92 1.44 -17.83 12.35
CA TRP A 92 2.64 -17.09 12.76
C TRP A 92 2.62 -15.62 12.33
N THR A 93 1.81 -15.25 11.34
CA THR A 93 1.86 -13.94 10.69
C THR A 93 1.49 -12.79 11.63
N SER A 94 0.75 -13.06 12.73
CA SER A 94 0.36 -12.03 13.71
C SER A 94 1.55 -11.42 14.47
N ARG A 95 2.70 -12.09 14.47
CA ARG A 95 3.92 -11.67 15.15
C ARG A 95 5.01 -11.16 14.21
N GLN A 96 4.69 -11.12 12.91
CA GLN A 96 5.66 -10.68 11.90
C GLN A 96 5.39 -9.23 11.50
N HIS A 97 6.45 -8.48 11.29
CA HIS A 97 6.36 -7.15 10.71
C HIS A 97 6.15 -7.26 9.20
N LEU A 98 5.43 -6.29 8.63
CA LEU A 98 5.43 -6.09 7.20
C LEU A 98 6.77 -5.48 6.76
N PRO A 99 7.19 -5.67 5.50
CA PRO A 99 8.36 -4.98 4.98
C PRO A 99 8.29 -3.49 5.27
N GLY A 100 9.38 -2.92 5.75
CA GLY A 100 9.42 -1.52 6.15
C GLY A 100 8.83 -1.20 7.53
N GLY A 101 8.19 -2.17 8.22
CA GLY A 101 7.51 -1.96 9.50
C GLY A 101 8.22 -2.54 10.74
N ASP A 102 9.46 -2.95 10.62
CA ASP A 102 10.24 -3.63 11.68
C ASP A 102 10.96 -2.66 12.64
N PHE A 103 10.24 -1.64 13.10
CA PHE A 103 10.72 -0.66 14.07
C PHE A 103 9.61 -0.28 15.06
N LYS A 104 9.99 0.31 16.18
CA LYS A 104 9.05 0.89 17.14
C LYS A 104 8.70 2.32 16.74
N LEU A 105 7.44 2.72 16.88
CA LEU A 105 6.99 4.09 16.54
C LEU A 105 7.77 5.16 17.31
N GLU A 106 8.16 4.88 18.54
CA GLU A 106 8.95 5.76 19.39
C GLU A 106 10.34 6.05 18.82
N ASP A 107 10.90 5.12 18.02
CA ASP A 107 12.23 5.26 17.40
C ASP A 107 12.21 6.07 16.11
N THR A 108 11.04 6.49 15.61
CA THR A 108 10.88 7.19 14.33
C THR A 108 11.85 8.37 14.16
N GLU A 109 11.89 9.28 15.14
CA GLU A 109 12.77 10.45 15.07
C GLU A 109 14.26 10.09 15.14
N LYS A 110 14.61 9.07 15.91
CA LYS A 110 15.97 8.54 16.00
C LYS A 110 16.42 7.96 14.65
N ILE A 111 15.55 7.19 13.99
CA ILE A 111 15.82 6.60 12.68
C ILE A 111 16.00 7.71 11.63
N ILE A 112 15.12 8.71 11.60
CA ILE A 112 15.24 9.84 10.66
C ILE A 112 16.54 10.61 10.88
N ARG A 113 16.95 10.83 12.12
CA ARG A 113 18.26 11.44 12.44
C ARG A 113 19.41 10.58 11.92
N GLY A 114 19.38 9.28 12.13
CA GLY A 114 20.36 8.34 11.60
C GLY A 114 20.47 8.39 10.08
N LEU A 115 19.34 8.50 9.37
CA LEU A 115 19.34 8.69 7.91
C LEU A 115 20.02 10.00 7.49
N LEU A 116 19.78 11.10 8.20
CA LEU A 116 20.43 12.39 7.93
C LEU A 116 21.94 12.37 8.23
N GLU A 117 22.36 11.61 9.22
CA GLU A 117 23.77 11.40 9.54
C GLU A 117 24.47 10.54 8.50
N LYS A 118 23.83 9.48 8.03
CA LYS A 118 24.36 8.56 7.03
C LYS A 118 24.36 9.14 5.63
N TYR A 119 23.30 9.80 5.23
CA TYR A 119 23.10 10.36 3.90
C TYR A 119 23.11 11.91 3.96
N LYS A 120 24.28 12.50 4.10
CA LYS A 120 24.47 13.95 4.28
C LYS A 120 23.85 14.83 3.20
N PHE A 121 23.52 14.28 2.04
CA PHE A 121 22.86 14.98 0.95
C PHE A 121 21.34 15.12 1.12
N LEU A 122 20.73 14.37 2.06
CA LEU A 122 19.32 14.50 2.38
C LEU A 122 19.07 15.75 3.24
N ASN A 123 17.95 16.42 2.99
CA ASN A 123 17.36 17.34 3.96
C ASN A 123 16.28 16.63 4.79
N LYS A 124 15.87 17.25 5.91
CA LYS A 124 14.90 16.68 6.86
C LYS A 124 13.59 16.26 6.18
N ARG A 125 13.00 17.15 5.36
CA ARG A 125 11.76 16.87 4.64
C ARG A 125 11.85 15.63 3.74
N TRP A 126 12.95 15.49 3.00
CA TRP A 126 13.18 14.37 2.11
C TRP A 126 13.39 13.06 2.89
N ALA A 127 14.19 13.09 3.95
CA ALA A 127 14.37 11.94 4.83
C ALA A 127 13.05 11.49 5.48
N GLU A 128 12.24 12.43 5.97
CA GLU A 128 10.91 12.13 6.53
C GLU A 128 9.97 11.52 5.48
N ARG A 129 9.95 12.05 4.25
CA ARG A 129 9.13 11.49 3.19
C ARG A 129 9.55 10.06 2.85
N LEU A 130 10.84 9.83 2.64
CA LEU A 130 11.36 8.50 2.36
C LEU A 130 11.03 7.52 3.49
N PHE A 131 11.25 7.92 4.73
CA PHE A 131 10.93 7.08 5.88
C PHE A 131 9.43 6.78 6.00
N LYS A 132 8.56 7.78 5.81
CA LYS A 132 7.11 7.58 5.81
C LYS A 132 6.62 6.68 4.67
N THR A 133 7.39 6.62 3.57
CA THR A 133 7.05 5.78 2.41
C THR A 133 7.56 4.36 2.54
N PHE A 134 8.81 4.19 2.95
CA PHE A 134 9.52 2.91 2.91
C PHE A 134 9.85 2.33 4.29
N GLY A 135 9.67 3.10 5.38
CA GLY A 135 10.03 2.66 6.73
C GLY A 135 11.51 2.29 6.85
N SER A 136 11.80 1.13 7.42
CA SER A 136 13.17 0.61 7.55
C SER A 136 13.83 0.27 6.20
N GLU A 137 13.05 0.09 5.11
CA GLU A 137 13.56 -0.19 3.77
C GLU A 137 14.26 1.00 3.10
N VAL A 138 14.19 2.22 3.68
CA VAL A 138 14.85 3.42 3.12
C VAL A 138 16.32 3.17 2.78
N GLU A 139 17.04 2.44 3.63
CA GLU A 139 18.44 2.16 3.40
C GLU A 139 18.67 1.24 2.20
N ASN A 140 17.74 0.34 1.93
CA ASN A 140 17.76 -0.52 0.74
C ASN A 140 17.47 0.29 -0.53
N VAL A 141 16.53 1.27 -0.43
CA VAL A 141 16.24 2.19 -1.53
C VAL A 141 17.45 3.06 -1.87
N LEU A 142 18.07 3.70 -0.87
CA LEU A 142 19.21 4.60 -1.06
C LEU A 142 20.53 3.86 -1.31
N GLY A 143 20.67 2.66 -0.75
CA GLY A 143 21.85 1.82 -0.88
C GLY A 143 23.12 2.51 -0.37
N ARG A 144 24.18 2.44 -1.17
CA ARG A 144 25.51 3.00 -0.85
C ARG A 144 25.73 4.41 -1.40
N ALA A 145 24.66 5.14 -1.71
CA ALA A 145 24.77 6.49 -2.24
C ALA A 145 25.51 7.43 -1.26
N LYS A 146 26.48 8.17 -1.72
CA LYS A 146 27.24 9.18 -0.94
C LYS A 146 26.83 10.60 -1.29
N ALA A 147 26.31 10.81 -2.49
CA ALA A 147 25.89 12.11 -3.01
C ALA A 147 24.62 11.98 -3.85
N LYS A 148 23.94 13.11 -4.12
CA LYS A 148 22.71 13.13 -4.94
C LYS A 148 22.88 12.49 -6.33
N PRO A 149 23.99 12.70 -7.07
CA PRO A 149 24.18 12.05 -8.37
C PRO A 149 24.15 10.53 -8.32
N ASP A 150 24.51 9.90 -7.19
CA ASP A 150 24.51 8.44 -7.02
C ASP A 150 23.09 7.85 -7.04
N LEU A 151 22.07 8.70 -6.92
CA LEU A 151 20.67 8.30 -7.01
C LEU A 151 20.12 8.31 -8.45
N GLY A 152 20.98 8.61 -9.43
CA GLY A 152 20.65 8.69 -10.84
C GLY A 152 19.85 9.94 -11.21
N ARG A 153 19.06 9.83 -12.27
CA ARG A 153 18.25 10.93 -12.82
C ARG A 153 17.23 11.44 -11.80
N LYS A 154 17.05 12.75 -11.77
CA LYS A 154 15.99 13.42 -11.00
C LYS A 154 14.78 13.69 -11.91
N PHE A 155 13.60 13.25 -11.51
CA PHE A 155 12.37 13.40 -12.28
C PHE A 155 11.51 14.60 -11.89
N GLY A 156 11.69 15.11 -10.69
CA GLY A 156 10.97 16.27 -10.18
C GLY A 156 10.78 16.18 -8.68
N TYR A 157 10.51 17.31 -8.04
CA TYR A 157 10.45 17.42 -6.58
C TYR A 157 11.69 16.78 -5.93
N ASP A 158 11.56 15.62 -5.31
CA ASP A 158 12.69 14.84 -4.79
C ASP A 158 12.65 13.35 -5.26
N LEU A 159 11.90 13.07 -6.35
CA LEU A 159 11.84 11.75 -6.96
C LEU A 159 13.11 11.49 -7.78
N THR A 160 13.76 10.37 -7.50
CA THR A 160 15.01 9.96 -8.16
C THR A 160 14.85 8.63 -8.88
N GLU A 161 15.74 8.36 -9.83
CA GLU A 161 15.76 7.13 -10.62
C GLU A 161 15.86 5.88 -9.71
N ARG A 162 16.65 5.96 -8.66
CA ARG A 162 16.80 4.85 -7.72
C ARG A 162 15.49 4.49 -7.02
N GLU A 163 14.72 5.48 -6.66
CA GLU A 163 13.38 5.30 -6.08
C GLU A 163 12.40 4.73 -7.11
N VAL A 164 12.45 5.22 -8.35
CA VAL A 164 11.63 4.69 -9.45
C VAL A 164 11.94 3.21 -9.70
N LEU A 165 13.21 2.85 -9.76
CA LEU A 165 13.64 1.45 -9.94
C LEU A 165 13.20 0.57 -8.78
N TRP A 166 13.23 1.09 -7.55
CA TRP A 166 12.68 0.37 -6.39
C TRP A 166 11.19 0.07 -6.58
N TYR A 167 10.39 1.07 -6.94
CA TYR A 167 8.96 0.89 -7.17
C TYR A 167 8.67 -0.12 -8.28
N ILE A 168 9.43 -0.11 -9.37
CA ILE A 168 9.28 -1.06 -10.47
C ILE A 168 9.60 -2.49 -10.01
N ASN A 169 10.69 -2.66 -9.28
CA ASN A 169 11.22 -3.97 -8.92
C ASN A 169 10.54 -4.58 -7.68
N GLN A 170 10.12 -3.76 -6.71
CA GLN A 170 9.62 -4.21 -5.42
C GLN A 170 8.13 -3.93 -5.20
N GLU A 171 7.59 -2.90 -5.86
CA GLU A 171 6.24 -2.39 -5.59
C GLU A 171 5.27 -2.60 -6.77
N HIS A 172 5.67 -3.39 -7.76
CA HIS A 172 4.85 -3.75 -8.94
C HIS A 172 4.35 -2.56 -9.78
N VAL A 173 5.07 -1.44 -9.79
CA VAL A 173 4.76 -0.29 -10.65
C VAL A 173 4.92 -0.68 -12.12
N ARG A 174 3.92 -0.36 -12.96
CA ARG A 174 3.88 -0.66 -14.40
C ARG A 174 3.72 0.59 -15.26
N CYS A 175 3.10 1.63 -14.73
CA CYS A 175 2.90 2.90 -15.42
C CYS A 175 3.18 4.08 -14.50
N VAL A 176 3.27 5.29 -15.08
CA VAL A 176 3.56 6.52 -14.35
C VAL A 176 2.50 6.79 -13.27
N GLU A 177 1.24 6.54 -13.55
CA GLU A 177 0.13 6.72 -12.61
C GLU A 177 0.26 5.82 -11.38
N ASP A 178 0.80 4.61 -11.54
CA ASP A 178 1.07 3.75 -10.38
C ASP A 178 2.06 4.43 -9.44
N LEU A 179 3.13 4.99 -9.99
CA LEU A 179 4.20 5.61 -9.23
C LEU A 179 3.74 6.89 -8.54
N ILE A 180 3.21 7.85 -9.31
CA ILE A 180 2.97 9.21 -8.80
C ILE A 180 1.66 9.33 -8.04
N TRP A 181 0.66 8.47 -8.30
CA TRP A 181 -0.66 8.56 -7.66
C TRP A 181 -0.97 7.41 -6.71
N ARG A 182 -0.59 6.16 -7.04
CA ARG A 182 -0.95 5.00 -6.23
C ARG A 182 0.09 4.69 -5.16
N ARG A 183 1.39 4.79 -5.49
CA ARG A 183 2.47 4.45 -4.56
C ARG A 183 2.98 5.63 -3.74
N SER A 184 3.18 6.78 -4.35
CA SER A 184 3.87 7.89 -3.68
C SER A 184 3.04 9.15 -3.45
N LYS A 185 1.95 9.35 -4.18
CA LYS A 185 1.19 10.63 -4.22
C LYS A 185 2.05 11.85 -4.61
N LEU A 186 3.22 11.64 -5.20
CA LEU A 186 4.10 12.72 -5.67
C LEU A 186 3.47 13.56 -6.79
N GLY A 187 2.47 13.03 -7.51
CA GLY A 187 1.67 13.79 -8.46
C GLY A 187 1.06 15.07 -7.87
N LEU A 188 0.82 15.13 -6.54
CA LEU A 188 0.41 16.35 -5.85
C LEU A 188 1.51 17.40 -5.73
N ARG A 189 2.76 17.06 -6.02
CA ARG A 189 3.95 17.89 -5.86
C ARG A 189 4.68 18.18 -7.16
N LEU A 190 4.43 17.36 -8.18
CA LEU A 190 5.01 17.52 -9.50
C LEU A 190 4.26 18.58 -10.29
N THR A 191 4.96 19.27 -11.17
CA THR A 191 4.37 20.20 -12.13
C THR A 191 3.89 19.46 -13.39
N SER A 192 3.05 20.08 -14.19
CA SER A 192 2.58 19.51 -15.47
C SER A 192 3.70 19.23 -16.48
N LYS A 193 4.91 19.78 -16.28
CA LYS A 193 6.08 19.53 -17.12
C LYS A 193 6.97 18.40 -16.60
N GLN A 194 6.73 17.91 -15.41
CA GLN A 194 7.43 16.82 -14.73
C GLN A 194 6.63 15.54 -14.72
#